data_2b06abdd93be75ad0964a20585151203
#
_entry.id   2b06abdd93be75ad0964a20585151203
#
_cell.length_a   1.000
_cell.length_b   1.000
_cell.length_c   1.000
_cell.angle_alpha   90.00
_cell.angle_beta   90.00
_cell.angle_gamma   90.00
#
_symmetry.space_group_name_H-M   'P 1'
#
loop_
_entity.id
_entity.type
_entity.pdbx_description
1 polymer ?
#
loop_
_entity_poly.entity_id
_entity_poly.type
_entity_poly.pdbx_seq_one_letter_code
_entity_poly.pdbx_strand_id
1 'polypeptide(L)'
;ILTVLMSAPPAPMPRTYAPDNSADHARRVLRRAENSDRPGAAKARLLRSAFAHHITQIFGRQCQVDGQEAGFTLYEHAFLLLDGSETSLWEVEHTATPDGRHMCEVYEDEHTARTAMESRTRIC
;
A
#
# COMPACT_ATOMS: atom_id res chain seq x y z
N ILE A 1 47.86 -7.58 -1.00
CA ILE A 1 46.63 -8.33 -0.93
C ILE A 1 45.44 -7.42 -1.15
N LEU A 2 44.81 -7.73 -2.19
CA LEU A 2 43.64 -7.01 -2.53
C LEU A 2 42.50 -7.44 -1.66
N THR A 3 42.21 -6.68 -0.69
CA THR A 3 40.93 -6.82 -0.05
C THR A 3 39.89 -6.45 -1.08
N VAL A 4 39.33 -7.44 -1.69
CA VAL A 4 38.16 -7.19 -2.48
C VAL A 4 37.15 -6.53 -1.56
N LEU A 5 37.00 -5.24 -1.75
CA LEU A 5 35.89 -4.55 -1.18
C LEU A 5 34.65 -5.15 -1.79
N MET A 6 34.19 -6.18 -1.16
CA MET A 6 32.83 -6.61 -1.36
C MET A 6 31.98 -5.45 -0.92
N SER A 7 31.56 -4.64 -1.87
CA SER A 7 30.58 -3.64 -1.57
C SER A 7 29.34 -4.38 -1.08
N ALA A 8 29.09 -4.29 0.20
CA ALA A 8 27.82 -4.69 0.74
C ALA A 8 26.73 -3.96 -0.06
N PRO A 9 25.63 -4.64 -0.38
CA PRO A 9 24.51 -3.94 -1.01
C PRO A 9 24.18 -2.71 -0.17
N PRO A 10 23.90 -1.58 -0.79
CA PRO A 10 23.55 -0.39 -0.04
C PRO A 10 22.40 -0.71 0.89
N ALA A 11 22.50 -0.30 2.14
CA ALA A 11 21.40 -0.41 3.08
C ALA A 11 20.18 0.26 2.47
N PRO A 12 18.97 -0.33 2.61
CA PRO A 12 17.77 0.33 2.16
C PRO A 12 17.71 1.72 2.77
N MET A 13 17.37 2.70 1.96
CA MET A 13 17.21 4.06 2.46
C MET A 13 16.16 4.07 3.57
N PRO A 14 16.47 4.66 4.71
CA PRO A 14 15.48 4.77 5.77
C PRO A 14 14.27 5.56 5.27
N ARG A 15 13.08 5.12 5.65
CA ARG A 15 11.86 5.82 5.28
C ARG A 15 11.83 7.18 5.94
N THR A 16 11.42 8.19 5.19
CA THR A 16 11.20 9.52 5.73
C THR A 16 9.76 9.61 6.19
N TYR A 17 9.54 9.54 7.48
CA TYR A 17 8.20 9.64 8.06
C TYR A 17 7.84 11.11 8.28
N ALA A 18 6.66 11.48 7.78
CA ALA A 18 6.10 12.80 8.04
C ALA A 18 5.23 12.74 9.30
N PRO A 19 5.47 13.63 10.30
CA PRO A 19 4.66 13.68 11.51
C PRO A 19 3.39 14.50 11.24
N ASP A 20 2.48 13.95 10.46
CA ASP A 20 1.28 14.68 10.04
C ASP A 20 0.06 13.81 10.22
N ASN A 21 -0.68 14.04 11.30
CA ASN A 21 -2.02 13.49 11.53
C ASN A 21 -2.21 12.04 11.07
N SER A 22 -1.24 11.20 11.43
CA SER A 22 -1.09 9.87 10.84
C SER A 22 -2.20 8.92 11.23
N ALA A 23 -2.73 9.02 12.46
CA ALA A 23 -3.87 8.22 12.88
C ALA A 23 -5.11 8.54 12.04
N ASP A 24 -5.29 9.80 11.69
CA ASP A 24 -6.39 10.22 10.83
C ASP A 24 -6.19 9.75 9.39
N HIS A 25 -4.97 9.80 8.89
CA HIS A 25 -4.62 9.25 7.58
C HIS A 25 -4.97 7.75 7.50
N ALA A 26 -4.58 6.98 8.52
CA ALA A 26 -4.89 5.55 8.59
C ALA A 26 -6.41 5.32 8.57
N ARG A 27 -7.15 6.11 9.32
CA ARG A 27 -8.61 6.00 9.37
C ARG A 27 -9.23 6.27 8.01
N ARG A 28 -8.73 7.28 7.28
CA ARG A 28 -9.22 7.58 5.92
C ARG A 28 -8.94 6.44 4.95
N VAL A 29 -7.75 5.85 5.00
CA VAL A 29 -7.40 4.70 4.15
C VAL A 29 -8.34 3.53 4.43
N LEU A 30 -8.54 3.19 5.69
CA LEU A 30 -9.42 2.08 6.08
C LEU A 30 -10.87 2.34 5.67
N ARG A 31 -11.32 3.59 5.76
CA ARG A 31 -12.71 3.95 5.43
C ARG A 31 -13.03 3.78 3.95
N ARG A 32 -12.06 4.05 3.06
CA ARG A 32 -12.30 3.92 1.62
C ARG A 32 -12.15 2.51 1.08
N ALA A 33 -11.74 1.55 1.92
CA ALA A 33 -11.61 0.15 1.52
C ALA A 33 -12.97 -0.47 1.19
N GLU A 34 -13.09 -1.02 -0.02
CA GLU A 34 -14.35 -1.61 -0.52
C GLU A 34 -14.32 -3.14 -0.51
N ASN A 35 -13.16 -3.75 -0.28
CA ASN A 35 -13.03 -5.21 -0.26
C ASN A 35 -13.59 -5.81 1.04
N SER A 36 -14.23 -6.97 0.92
CA SER A 36 -14.81 -7.67 2.08
C SER A 36 -13.74 -8.16 3.06
N ASP A 37 -12.55 -8.46 2.56
CA ASP A 37 -11.41 -8.93 3.35
C ASP A 37 -10.50 -7.77 3.81
N ARG A 38 -11.05 -6.56 3.86
CA ARG A 38 -10.33 -5.40 4.38
C ARG A 38 -9.90 -5.58 5.84
N PRO A 39 -8.86 -4.86 6.30
CA PRO A 39 -8.41 -4.95 7.68
C PRO A 39 -9.53 -4.67 8.68
N GLY A 40 -9.56 -5.44 9.74
CA GLY A 40 -10.61 -5.37 10.74
C GLY A 40 -10.30 -4.43 11.90
N ALA A 41 -11.09 -4.57 12.97
CA ALA A 41 -11.04 -3.69 14.13
C ALA A 41 -9.70 -3.73 14.87
N ALA A 42 -9.02 -4.88 14.89
CA ALA A 42 -7.72 -5.02 15.56
C ALA A 42 -6.67 -4.12 14.91
N LYS A 43 -6.61 -4.11 13.58
CA LYS A 43 -5.69 -3.25 12.83
C LYS A 43 -6.06 -1.78 13.00
N ALA A 44 -7.33 -1.46 12.92
CA ALA A 44 -7.82 -0.10 13.12
C ALA A 44 -7.44 0.43 14.51
N ARG A 45 -7.55 -0.40 15.53
CA ARG A 45 -7.17 -0.04 16.90
C ARG A 45 -5.68 0.21 17.04
N LEU A 46 -4.87 -0.66 16.43
CA LEU A 46 -3.42 -0.54 16.43
C LEU A 46 -2.99 0.80 15.80
N LEU A 47 -3.61 1.19 14.70
CA LEU A 47 -3.27 2.39 13.95
C LEU A 47 -3.68 3.69 14.63
N ARG A 48 -4.47 3.62 15.71
CA ARG A 48 -4.77 4.81 16.53
C ARG A 48 -3.51 5.39 17.18
N SER A 49 -2.49 4.57 17.38
CA SER A 49 -1.21 5.01 17.94
C SER A 49 -0.20 5.47 16.88
N ALA A 50 -0.59 5.58 15.63
CA ALA A 50 0.29 6.06 14.57
C ALA A 50 0.54 7.55 14.74
N PHE A 51 1.81 7.95 14.75
CA PHE A 51 2.20 9.35 14.88
C PHE A 51 3.02 9.86 13.70
N ALA A 52 3.43 8.98 12.79
CA ALA A 52 4.11 9.35 11.55
C ALA A 52 3.77 8.33 10.48
N HIS A 53 3.79 8.75 9.23
CA HIS A 53 3.51 7.85 8.12
C HIS A 53 4.31 8.21 6.88
N HIS A 54 4.42 7.25 5.97
CA HIS A 54 5.08 7.41 4.68
C HIS A 54 4.30 6.63 3.63
N ILE A 55 4.03 7.26 2.50
CA ILE A 55 3.30 6.65 1.40
C ILE A 55 4.28 6.38 0.26
N THR A 56 4.30 5.14 -0.23
CA THR A 56 5.14 4.74 -1.35
C THR A 56 4.27 4.11 -2.43
N GLN A 57 4.40 4.59 -3.65
CA GLN A 57 3.84 3.89 -4.79
C GLN A 57 4.79 2.75 -5.16
N ILE A 58 4.30 1.52 -5.02
CA ILE A 58 5.09 0.30 -5.27
C ILE A 58 5.01 -0.09 -6.74
N PHE A 59 3.84 0.08 -7.34
CA PHE A 59 3.58 -0.39 -8.70
C PHE A 59 2.48 0.46 -9.32
N GLY A 60 2.60 0.69 -10.63
CA GLY A 60 1.56 1.34 -11.42
C GLY A 60 1.54 0.74 -12.83
N ARG A 61 0.35 0.53 -13.36
CA ARG A 61 0.17 -0.01 -14.70
C ARG A 61 -1.12 0.52 -15.30
N GLN A 62 -1.08 0.76 -16.61
CA GLN A 62 -2.28 1.05 -17.39
C GLN A 62 -2.41 0.03 -18.50
N CYS A 63 -3.64 -0.37 -18.81
CA CYS A 63 -3.92 -1.32 -19.87
C CYS A 63 -5.32 -1.11 -20.44
N GLN A 64 -5.60 -1.77 -21.55
CA GLN A 64 -6.92 -1.78 -22.17
C GLN A 64 -7.71 -2.98 -21.66
N VAL A 65 -8.89 -2.73 -21.15
CA VAL A 65 -9.84 -3.77 -20.73
C VAL A 65 -11.14 -3.53 -21.46
N ASP A 66 -11.54 -4.47 -22.29
CA ASP A 66 -12.77 -4.36 -23.10
C ASP A 66 -12.85 -3.04 -23.89
N GLY A 67 -11.70 -2.61 -24.44
CA GLY A 67 -11.61 -1.38 -25.22
C GLY A 67 -11.56 -0.10 -24.39
N GLN A 68 -11.57 -0.20 -23.07
CA GLN A 68 -11.47 0.94 -22.16
C GLN A 68 -10.14 0.94 -21.42
N GLU A 69 -9.61 2.12 -21.18
CA GLU A 69 -8.37 2.26 -20.42
C GLU A 69 -8.64 2.01 -18.94
N ALA A 70 -7.83 1.14 -18.34
CA ALA A 70 -7.89 0.84 -16.93
C ALA A 70 -6.53 1.08 -16.27
N GLY A 71 -6.54 1.69 -15.11
CA GLY A 71 -5.34 1.93 -14.31
C GLY A 71 -5.33 1.09 -13.06
N PHE A 72 -4.14 0.68 -12.65
CA PHE A 72 -3.89 -0.11 -11.44
C PHE A 72 -2.71 0.50 -10.70
N THR A 73 -2.85 0.72 -9.40
CA THR A 73 -1.77 1.24 -8.58
C THR A 73 -1.76 0.54 -7.24
N LEU A 74 -0.56 0.17 -6.78
CA LEU A 74 -0.35 -0.40 -5.45
C LEU A 74 0.45 0.58 -4.63
N TYR A 75 -0.09 0.97 -3.47
CA TYR A 75 0.56 1.85 -2.51
C TYR A 75 0.84 1.11 -1.22
N GLU A 76 1.98 1.40 -0.62
CA GLU A 76 2.22 1.09 0.77
C GLU A 76 2.02 2.35 1.60
N HIS A 77 1.17 2.27 2.61
CA HIS A 77 1.04 3.29 3.66
C HIS A 77 1.73 2.73 4.89
N ALA A 78 2.95 3.19 5.15
CA ALA A 78 3.73 2.74 6.30
C ALA A 78 3.51 3.69 7.47
N PHE A 79 3.30 3.14 8.67
CA PHE A 79 3.00 3.89 9.87
C PHE A 79 4.01 3.57 10.95
N LEU A 80 4.48 4.61 11.64
CA LEU A 80 5.31 4.49 12.83
C LEU A 80 4.42 4.65 14.05
N LEU A 81 4.46 3.69 14.96
CA LEU A 81 3.60 3.65 16.13
C LEU A 81 4.34 4.18 17.36
N LEU A 82 3.58 4.56 18.39
CA LEU A 82 4.13 5.15 19.62
C LEU A 82 5.13 4.24 20.34
N ASP A 83 5.02 2.91 20.19
CA ASP A 83 5.95 1.95 20.77
C ASP A 83 7.23 1.77 19.94
N GLY A 84 7.39 2.53 18.85
CA GLY A 84 8.54 2.44 17.96
C GLY A 84 8.43 1.37 16.88
N SER A 85 7.37 0.56 16.88
CA SER A 85 7.15 -0.44 15.82
C SER A 85 6.56 0.19 14.57
N GLU A 86 6.70 -0.51 13.45
CA GLU A 86 6.13 -0.11 12.18
C GLU A 86 5.06 -1.11 11.76
N THR A 87 4.05 -0.62 11.06
CA THR A 87 3.05 -1.45 10.41
C THR A 87 2.60 -0.75 9.14
N SER A 88 2.04 -1.51 8.21
CA SER A 88 1.62 -0.94 6.93
C SER A 88 0.20 -1.36 6.57
N LEU A 89 -0.43 -0.50 5.78
CA LEU A 89 -1.62 -0.83 5.00
C LEU A 89 -1.23 -0.83 3.53
N TRP A 90 -1.72 -1.81 2.78
CA TRP A 90 -1.42 -1.97 1.36
C TRP A 90 -2.69 -1.68 0.57
N GLU A 91 -2.65 -0.65 -0.24
CA GLU A 91 -3.82 -0.18 -0.99
C GLU A 91 -3.66 -0.49 -2.46
N VAL A 92 -4.64 -1.20 -3.02
CA VAL A 92 -4.80 -1.40 -4.46
C VAL A 92 -5.89 -0.44 -4.93
N GLU A 93 -5.54 0.47 -5.82
CA GLU A 93 -6.48 1.39 -6.44
C GLU A 93 -6.57 1.05 -7.92
N HIS A 94 -7.77 0.86 -8.43
CA HIS A 94 -7.95 0.53 -9.84
C HIS A 94 -9.25 1.08 -10.41
N THR A 95 -9.30 1.15 -11.73
CA THR A 95 -10.47 1.58 -12.49
C THR A 95 -11.05 0.45 -13.37
N ALA A 96 -10.66 -0.81 -13.13
CA ALA A 96 -11.17 -1.96 -13.85
C ALA A 96 -12.55 -2.38 -13.32
N THR A 97 -13.48 -1.45 -13.33
CA THR A 97 -14.87 -1.61 -12.89
C THR A 97 -15.79 -1.45 -14.09
N PRO A 98 -17.05 -1.96 -14.04
CA PRO A 98 -17.95 -1.89 -15.19
C PRO A 98 -18.18 -0.48 -15.74
N ASP A 99 -18.19 0.53 -14.88
CA ASP A 99 -18.41 1.93 -15.25
C ASP A 99 -17.12 2.77 -15.24
N GLY A 100 -15.96 2.13 -15.04
CA GLY A 100 -14.66 2.84 -14.99
C GLY A 100 -14.43 3.65 -13.74
N ARG A 101 -15.27 3.52 -12.72
CA ARG A 101 -15.08 4.25 -11.46
C ARG A 101 -13.89 3.72 -10.69
N HIS A 102 -13.31 4.57 -9.84
CA HIS A 102 -12.26 4.16 -8.94
C HIS A 102 -12.78 3.19 -7.89
N MET A 103 -12.00 2.16 -7.62
CA MET A 103 -12.24 1.22 -6.54
C MET A 103 -10.96 1.07 -5.72
N CYS A 104 -11.10 1.10 -4.40
CA CYS A 104 -9.99 0.94 -3.47
C CYS A 104 -10.16 -0.34 -2.67
N GLU A 105 -9.08 -1.12 -2.60
CA GLU A 105 -9.02 -2.31 -1.78
C GLU A 105 -7.82 -2.17 -0.85
N VAL A 106 -7.98 -2.51 0.43
CA VAL A 106 -6.90 -2.36 1.42
C VAL A 106 -6.65 -3.69 2.09
N TYR A 107 -5.38 -4.02 2.25
CA TYR A 107 -4.91 -5.30 2.79
C TYR A 107 -3.87 -5.06 3.88
N GLU A 108 -3.70 -6.05 4.77
CA GLU A 108 -2.75 -5.96 5.87
C GLU A 108 -1.33 -6.37 5.48
N ASP A 109 -1.16 -7.11 4.37
CA ASP A 109 0.14 -7.54 3.91
C ASP A 109 0.30 -7.36 2.41
N GLU A 110 1.57 -7.23 2.00
CA GLU A 110 1.93 -6.97 0.61
C GLU A 110 1.56 -8.13 -0.31
N HIS A 111 1.76 -9.35 0.14
CA HIS A 111 1.51 -10.53 -0.69
C HIS A 111 0.03 -10.60 -1.10
N THR A 112 -0.87 -10.42 -0.15
CA THR A 112 -2.31 -10.43 -0.41
C THR A 112 -2.70 -9.31 -1.37
N ALA A 113 -2.14 -8.12 -1.17
CA ALA A 113 -2.41 -6.98 -2.04
C ALA A 113 -1.91 -7.23 -3.46
N ARG A 114 -0.70 -7.77 -3.62
CA ARG A 114 -0.15 -8.10 -4.94
C ARG A 114 -0.96 -9.16 -5.64
N THR A 115 -1.38 -10.19 -4.92
CA THR A 115 -2.22 -11.25 -5.47
C THR A 115 -3.56 -10.70 -5.97
N ALA A 116 -4.17 -9.83 -5.20
CA ALA A 116 -5.42 -9.17 -5.59
C ALA A 116 -5.22 -8.33 -6.85
N MET A 117 -4.16 -7.52 -6.90
CA MET A 117 -3.84 -6.68 -8.05
C MET A 117 -3.59 -7.52 -9.31
N GLU A 118 -2.80 -8.59 -9.19
CA GLU A 118 -2.51 -9.50 -10.32
C GLU A 118 -3.79 -10.14 -10.85
N SER A 119 -4.71 -10.50 -9.96
CA SER A 119 -6.01 -11.02 -10.35
C SER A 119 -6.80 -10.00 -11.19
N ARG A 120 -6.75 -8.71 -10.83
CA ARG A 120 -7.41 -7.64 -11.59
C ARG A 120 -6.72 -7.40 -12.94
N THR A 121 -5.39 -7.50 -12.99
CA THR A 121 -4.61 -7.21 -14.21
C THR A 121 -4.60 -8.36 -15.21
N ARG A 122 -5.13 -9.53 -14.87
CA ARG A 122 -5.21 -10.68 -15.80
C ARG A 122 -5.95 -10.39 -17.07
N ILE A 123 -6.87 -9.45 -17.02
CA ILE A 123 -7.69 -9.06 -18.18
C ILE A 123 -7.00 -8.03 -19.06
N CYS A 124 -5.79 -7.65 -18.71
CA CYS A 124 -4.98 -6.73 -19.55
C CYS A 124 -4.40 -7.49 -20.80
#